data_238ebab9fb1b6e7be694458efc31507f
#
_entry.id   238ebab9fb1b6e7be694458efc31507f
#
_cell.length_a   1.000
_cell.length_b   1.000
_cell.length_c   1.000
_cell.angle_alpha   90.00
_cell.angle_beta   90.00
_cell.angle_gamma   90.00
#
_symmetry.space_group_name_H-M   'P 1'
#
loop_
_entity.id
_entity.type
_entity.pdbx_description
1 polymer ?
#
loop_
_entity_poly.entity_id
_entity_poly.type
_entity_poly.pdbx_seq_one_letter_code
_entity_poly.pdbx_strand_id
1 'polypeptide(L)'
;QLILYIKTPTGQIKKLHFTSDLGSEYNRQPFVKSKDMVSSSNFSMFEATYNELGRGFNSKKECDKEREEFIKFLKDELSKNRSVLIGVFAQARQQSMMEFLYRNFKDDPNFKYPIYIDGVLGATLNNVYLSILEGEEKEYWQEVMSWKYFHYINSYEDSMSVALRKDETKIVLSSSGMFSGGRVVNHVKTTVENKNATIVICGYQGEGTVGH
;
A
#
# COMPACT_ATOMS: atom_id res chain seq x y z
N GLN A 1 -12.37 9.08 10.20
CA GLN A 1 -12.83 10.25 10.98
C GLN A 1 -14.21 9.97 11.55
N LEU A 2 -14.43 10.26 12.86
CA LEU A 2 -15.70 10.15 13.56
C LEU A 2 -16.04 11.47 14.25
N ILE A 3 -17.28 11.91 14.09
CA ILE A 3 -17.81 13.09 14.78
C ILE A 3 -19.01 12.66 15.62
N LEU A 4 -18.93 12.92 16.93
CA LEU A 4 -20.01 12.67 17.86
C LEU A 4 -20.64 13.98 18.30
N TYR A 5 -21.96 14.00 18.33
CA TYR A 5 -22.76 15.11 18.90
C TYR A 5 -23.39 14.63 20.19
N ILE A 6 -22.99 15.23 21.31
CA ILE A 6 -23.44 14.86 22.63
C ILE A 6 -24.33 15.99 23.19
N LYS A 7 -25.56 15.68 23.54
CA LYS A 7 -26.43 16.61 24.25
C LYS A 7 -26.14 16.54 25.76
N THR A 8 -25.73 17.67 26.31
CA THR A 8 -25.49 17.79 27.77
C THR A 8 -26.80 17.82 28.55
N PRO A 9 -26.78 17.58 29.88
CA PRO A 9 -27.94 17.73 30.72
C PRO A 9 -28.57 19.14 30.67
N THR A 10 -27.77 20.17 30.36
CA THR A 10 -28.22 21.56 30.17
C THR A 10 -28.80 21.85 28.78
N GLY A 11 -28.90 20.81 27.92
CA GLY A 11 -29.46 20.95 26.57
C GLY A 11 -28.48 21.44 25.51
N GLN A 12 -27.23 21.76 25.85
CA GLN A 12 -26.21 22.17 24.89
C GLN A 12 -25.75 20.97 24.08
N ILE A 13 -25.44 21.17 22.79
CA ILE A 13 -24.80 20.16 21.96
C ILE A 13 -23.30 20.40 21.98
N LYS A 14 -22.54 19.38 22.38
CA LYS A 14 -21.08 19.35 22.29
C LYS A 14 -20.65 18.45 21.11
N LYS A 15 -19.71 18.95 20.32
CA LYS A 15 -19.15 18.27 19.16
C LYS A 15 -17.77 17.71 19.51
N LEU A 16 -17.62 16.40 19.46
CA LEU A 16 -16.38 15.68 19.69
C LEU A 16 -15.90 15.15 18.36
N HIS A 17 -14.62 15.34 18.07
CA HIS A 17 -13.99 14.94 16.82
C HIS A 17 -12.83 13.97 17.10
N PHE A 18 -12.85 12.83 16.42
CA PHE A 18 -11.80 11.81 16.44
C PHE A 18 -11.28 11.65 15.01
N THR A 19 -10.00 11.90 14.79
CA THR A 19 -9.46 11.93 13.43
C THR A 19 -9.30 10.54 12.82
N SER A 20 -9.10 9.49 13.64
CA SER A 20 -8.52 8.23 13.15
C SER A 20 -7.19 8.49 12.45
N ASP A 21 -6.67 7.54 11.68
CA ASP A 21 -5.41 7.69 10.96
C ASP A 21 -5.51 8.78 9.88
N LEU A 22 -4.69 9.81 9.99
CA LEU A 22 -4.71 10.94 9.07
C LEU A 22 -3.82 10.72 7.84
N GLY A 23 -2.72 9.97 8.02
CA GLY A 23 -1.74 9.75 6.99
C GLY A 23 -0.97 11.02 6.58
N SER A 24 -0.04 10.88 5.66
CA SER A 24 0.78 11.98 5.18
C SER A 24 0.04 12.88 4.20
N GLU A 25 0.35 14.17 4.23
CA GLU A 25 -0.13 15.15 3.26
C GLU A 25 0.44 14.88 1.85
N TYR A 26 1.71 14.50 1.79
CA TYR A 26 2.46 14.34 0.52
C TYR A 26 2.39 12.93 -0.05
N ASN A 27 2.05 11.93 0.76
CA ASN A 27 1.94 10.54 0.35
C ASN A 27 0.52 10.02 0.58
N ARG A 28 -0.44 10.61 -0.13
CA ARG A 28 -1.85 10.25 -0.02
C ARG A 28 -2.13 8.91 -0.69
N GLN A 29 -3.12 8.22 -0.14
CA GLN A 29 -3.69 7.05 -0.78
C GLN A 29 -4.37 7.44 -2.11
N PRO A 30 -4.40 6.55 -3.12
CA PRO A 30 -5.17 6.80 -4.34
C PRO A 30 -6.62 7.21 -4.01
N PHE A 31 -7.14 8.19 -4.74
CA PHE A 31 -8.52 8.65 -4.65
C PHE A 31 -8.92 9.30 -3.31
N VAL A 32 -7.99 9.49 -2.38
CA VAL A 32 -8.27 10.27 -1.16
C VAL A 32 -8.22 11.75 -1.51
N LYS A 33 -9.40 12.36 -1.55
CA LYS A 33 -9.55 13.82 -1.71
C LYS A 33 -9.00 14.53 -0.47
N SER A 34 -8.86 15.86 -0.57
CA SER A 34 -8.40 16.67 0.56
C SER A 34 -9.23 16.39 1.80
N LYS A 35 -8.55 16.29 2.94
CA LYS A 35 -9.23 16.05 4.21
C LYS A 35 -10.09 17.27 4.53
N ASP A 36 -11.40 17.08 4.57
CA ASP A 36 -12.29 18.07 5.14
C ASP A 36 -12.04 18.11 6.65
N MET A 37 -11.26 19.09 7.06
CA MET A 37 -11.05 19.34 8.49
C MET A 37 -12.35 19.85 9.10
N VAL A 38 -12.73 19.26 10.22
CA VAL A 38 -13.89 19.75 10.97
C VAL A 38 -13.61 21.17 11.45
N SER A 39 -14.31 22.14 10.87
CA SER A 39 -14.05 23.56 11.09
C SER A 39 -14.25 24.05 12.52
N SER A 40 -15.02 23.32 13.33
CA SER A 40 -15.22 23.62 14.75
C SER A 40 -15.61 22.38 15.54
N SER A 41 -14.94 22.15 16.63
CA SER A 41 -15.30 21.11 17.61
C SER A 41 -15.02 21.61 19.01
N ASN A 42 -15.76 21.11 19.99
CA ASN A 42 -15.51 21.42 21.40
C ASN A 42 -14.32 20.62 21.96
N PHE A 43 -14.08 19.46 21.36
CA PHE A 43 -12.97 18.58 21.70
C PHE A 43 -12.51 17.85 20.45
N SER A 44 -11.21 17.72 20.26
CA SER A 44 -10.61 16.94 19.18
C SER A 44 -9.53 16.01 19.70
N MET A 45 -9.55 14.78 19.21
CA MET A 45 -8.50 13.78 19.41
C MET A 45 -7.86 13.49 18.08
N PHE A 46 -6.55 13.74 17.99
CA PHE A 46 -5.74 13.55 16.78
C PHE A 46 -4.80 12.37 16.98
N GLU A 47 -4.61 11.58 15.93
CA GLU A 47 -3.46 10.68 15.87
C GLU A 47 -2.17 11.49 15.71
N ALA A 48 -1.06 10.97 16.20
CA ALA A 48 0.23 11.66 16.21
C ALA A 48 1.39 10.75 15.79
N THR A 49 1.14 9.76 14.94
CA THR A 49 2.11 8.74 14.50
C THR A 49 3.37 9.36 13.89
N TYR A 50 3.24 10.46 13.16
CA TYR A 50 4.34 11.18 12.52
C TYR A 50 4.66 12.52 13.18
N ASN A 51 4.36 12.68 14.47
CA ASN A 51 4.61 13.91 15.20
C ASN A 51 6.08 14.08 15.64
N GLU A 52 6.89 13.05 15.53
CA GLU A 52 8.30 13.10 15.88
C GLU A 52 9.11 13.76 14.77
N LEU A 53 10.08 14.63 15.16
CA LEU A 53 10.98 15.29 14.22
C LEU A 53 11.77 14.26 13.40
N GLY A 54 11.81 14.44 12.08
CA GLY A 54 12.49 13.56 11.15
C GLY A 54 11.66 12.35 10.68
N ARG A 55 10.41 12.23 11.11
CA ARG A 55 9.47 11.25 10.56
C ARG A 55 8.59 11.88 9.47
N GLY A 56 8.42 11.15 8.38
CA GLY A 56 7.64 11.60 7.23
C GLY A 56 8.39 12.58 6.33
N PHE A 57 7.68 13.13 5.37
CA PHE A 57 8.24 14.07 4.39
C PHE A 57 7.95 15.51 4.81
N ASN A 58 8.96 16.37 4.72
CA ASN A 58 8.83 17.80 5.00
C ASN A 58 8.33 18.61 3.79
N SER A 59 8.34 17.99 2.61
CA SER A 59 7.89 18.62 1.37
C SER A 59 7.46 17.60 0.32
N LYS A 60 6.64 18.04 -0.64
CA LYS A 60 6.30 17.25 -1.83
C LYS A 60 7.55 16.85 -2.62
N LYS A 61 8.53 17.77 -2.75
CA LYS A 61 9.79 17.52 -3.47
C LYS A 61 10.59 16.37 -2.86
N GLU A 62 10.65 16.30 -1.53
CA GLU A 62 11.32 15.21 -0.82
C GLU A 62 10.60 13.87 -1.07
N CYS A 63 9.28 13.85 -0.96
CA CYS A 63 8.48 12.68 -1.25
C CYS A 63 8.63 12.20 -2.72
N ASP A 64 8.64 13.12 -3.66
CA ASP A 64 8.79 12.79 -5.09
C ASP A 64 10.19 12.24 -5.38
N LYS A 65 11.24 12.78 -4.74
CA LYS A 65 12.62 12.26 -4.83
C LYS A 65 12.71 10.82 -4.32
N GLU A 66 12.16 10.52 -3.16
CA GLU A 66 12.14 9.15 -2.62
C GLU A 66 11.41 8.17 -3.55
N ARG A 67 10.33 8.62 -4.18
CA ARG A 67 9.60 7.82 -5.18
C ARG A 67 10.45 7.54 -6.42
N GLU A 68 11.16 8.54 -6.93
CA GLU A 68 12.08 8.38 -8.06
C GLU A 68 13.22 7.42 -7.73
N GLU A 69 13.80 7.53 -6.53
CA GLU A 69 14.84 6.63 -6.04
C GLU A 69 14.32 5.19 -5.94
N PHE A 70 13.09 5.00 -5.46
CA PHE A 70 12.47 3.68 -5.38
C PHE A 70 12.21 3.08 -6.77
N ILE A 71 11.76 3.87 -7.75
CA ILE A 71 11.61 3.40 -9.15
C ILE A 71 12.95 2.99 -9.74
N LYS A 72 13.98 3.79 -9.52
CA LYS A 72 15.33 3.47 -9.97
C LYS A 72 15.86 2.17 -9.34
N PHE A 73 15.62 2.00 -8.05
CA PHE A 73 15.94 0.76 -7.34
C PHE A 73 15.22 -0.45 -7.93
N LEU A 74 13.90 -0.36 -8.17
CA LEU A 74 13.15 -1.46 -8.78
C LEU A 74 13.67 -1.81 -10.18
N LYS A 75 13.95 -0.81 -11.02
CA LYS A 75 14.52 -1.03 -12.35
C LYS A 75 15.89 -1.72 -12.28
N ASP A 76 16.73 -1.31 -11.34
CA ASP A 76 18.05 -1.91 -11.13
C ASP A 76 17.96 -3.38 -10.71
N GLU A 77 17.11 -3.68 -9.72
CA GLU A 77 16.91 -5.06 -9.25
C GLU A 77 16.38 -5.97 -10.37
N LEU A 78 15.35 -5.53 -11.07
CA LEU A 78 14.76 -6.29 -12.18
C LEU A 78 15.75 -6.49 -13.35
N SER A 79 16.58 -5.49 -13.65
CA SER A 79 17.61 -5.58 -14.70
C SER A 79 18.70 -6.59 -14.35
N LYS A 80 18.94 -6.85 -13.08
CA LYS A 80 19.85 -7.89 -12.56
C LYS A 80 19.21 -9.27 -12.46
N ASN A 81 18.02 -9.45 -13.02
CA ASN A 81 17.22 -10.66 -12.96
C ASN A 81 16.89 -11.09 -11.49
N ARG A 82 16.65 -10.14 -10.63
CA ARG A 82 16.23 -10.39 -9.25
C ARG A 82 14.72 -10.31 -9.10
N SER A 83 14.17 -11.15 -8.23
CA SER A 83 12.79 -11.01 -7.80
C SER A 83 12.68 -10.06 -6.60
N VAL A 84 11.56 -9.32 -6.55
CA VAL A 84 11.31 -8.34 -5.48
C VAL A 84 10.01 -8.71 -4.75
N LEU A 85 10.12 -9.02 -3.47
CA LEU A 85 8.97 -9.21 -2.59
C LEU A 85 8.68 -7.90 -1.85
N ILE A 86 7.48 -7.38 -2.01
CA ILE A 86 7.03 -6.17 -1.32
C ILE A 86 5.91 -6.55 -0.35
N GLY A 87 6.17 -6.46 0.95
CA GLY A 87 5.17 -6.69 1.99
C GLY A 87 4.23 -5.50 2.10
N VAL A 88 2.93 -5.72 1.84
CA VAL A 88 1.92 -4.66 1.86
C VAL A 88 0.76 -5.00 2.78
N PHE A 89 0.20 -3.98 3.45
CA PHE A 89 -1.09 -4.13 4.09
C PHE A 89 -2.18 -4.24 3.02
N ALA A 90 -3.11 -5.16 3.21
CA ALA A 90 -4.18 -5.44 2.25
C ALA A 90 -5.06 -4.21 1.98
N GLN A 91 -5.31 -3.41 3.02
CA GLN A 91 -6.05 -2.16 2.91
C GLN A 91 -5.10 -1.00 2.61
N ALA A 92 -5.45 -0.22 1.62
CA ALA A 92 -4.82 1.01 1.20
C ALA A 92 -3.39 0.86 0.64
N ARG A 93 -2.47 0.14 1.31
CA ARG A 93 -1.08 0.00 0.84
C ARG A 93 -0.95 -0.82 -0.42
N GLN A 94 -1.70 -1.92 -0.53
CA GLN A 94 -1.70 -2.71 -1.76
C GLN A 94 -2.21 -1.89 -2.95
N GLN A 95 -3.32 -1.15 -2.78
CA GLN A 95 -3.89 -0.31 -3.81
C GLN A 95 -2.94 0.83 -4.21
N SER A 96 -2.30 1.46 -3.23
CA SER A 96 -1.29 2.50 -3.48
C SER A 96 -0.10 1.97 -4.25
N MET A 97 0.38 0.76 -3.92
CA MET A 97 1.51 0.16 -4.61
C MET A 97 1.14 -0.28 -6.03
N MET A 98 -0.06 -0.82 -6.23
CA MET A 98 -0.57 -1.15 -7.56
C MET A 98 -0.65 0.11 -8.45
N GLU A 99 -1.28 1.19 -7.96
CA GLU A 99 -1.35 2.47 -8.68
C GLU A 99 0.04 3.03 -8.97
N PHE A 100 0.93 2.98 -7.99
CA PHE A 100 2.30 3.45 -8.12
C PHE A 100 3.07 2.69 -9.22
N LEU A 101 3.01 1.37 -9.22
CA LEU A 101 3.67 0.54 -10.24
C LEU A 101 3.07 0.78 -11.62
N TYR A 102 1.74 0.78 -11.74
CA TYR A 102 1.08 1.07 -12.99
C TYR A 102 1.52 2.42 -13.56
N ARG A 103 1.37 3.50 -12.81
CA ARG A 103 1.68 4.86 -13.27
C ARG A 103 3.13 5.04 -13.74
N ASN A 104 4.07 4.36 -13.10
CA ASN A 104 5.49 4.54 -13.40
C ASN A 104 6.04 3.56 -14.44
N PHE A 105 5.34 2.48 -14.73
CA PHE A 105 5.82 1.47 -15.67
C PHE A 105 4.90 1.21 -16.87
N LYS A 106 3.67 1.75 -16.90
CA LYS A 106 2.72 1.49 -17.99
C LYS A 106 3.24 1.89 -19.36
N ASP A 107 4.00 2.98 -19.43
CA ASP A 107 4.56 3.56 -20.65
C ASP A 107 6.04 3.20 -20.86
N ASP A 108 6.62 2.34 -20.00
CA ASP A 108 8.00 1.88 -20.16
C ASP A 108 8.06 0.68 -21.11
N PRO A 109 8.60 0.84 -22.35
CA PRO A 109 8.65 -0.22 -23.33
C PRO A 109 9.55 -1.40 -22.93
N ASN A 110 10.42 -1.19 -21.93
CA ASN A 110 11.34 -2.21 -21.43
C ASN A 110 10.75 -2.99 -20.25
N PHE A 111 9.63 -2.55 -19.70
CA PHE A 111 8.98 -3.28 -18.61
C PHE A 111 8.27 -4.52 -19.14
N LYS A 112 8.67 -5.69 -18.63
CA LYS A 112 8.17 -7.00 -19.09
C LYS A 112 7.95 -8.01 -17.96
N TYR A 113 8.08 -7.58 -16.73
CA TYR A 113 8.11 -8.47 -15.58
C TYR A 113 6.70 -8.68 -15.00
N PRO A 114 6.33 -9.93 -14.65
CA PRO A 114 5.06 -10.18 -14.00
C PRO A 114 5.05 -9.57 -12.58
N ILE A 115 3.90 -9.06 -12.20
CA ILE A 115 3.63 -8.55 -10.86
C ILE A 115 2.51 -9.39 -10.27
N TYR A 116 2.83 -10.20 -9.29
CA TYR A 116 1.87 -11.07 -8.62
C TYR A 116 1.21 -10.34 -7.44
N ILE A 117 -0.12 -10.27 -7.46
CA ILE A 117 -0.93 -9.68 -6.39
C ILE A 117 -1.47 -10.84 -5.55
N ASP A 118 -0.84 -11.09 -4.41
CA ASP A 118 -1.14 -12.25 -3.57
C ASP A 118 -1.74 -11.87 -2.23
N GLY A 119 -3.06 -11.81 -2.19
CA GLY A 119 -3.82 -11.50 -1.00
C GLY A 119 -5.32 -11.41 -1.28
N VAL A 120 -6.10 -12.34 -0.75
CA VAL A 120 -7.57 -12.40 -0.96
C VAL A 120 -8.26 -11.12 -0.48
N LEU A 121 -7.90 -10.65 0.72
CA LEU A 121 -8.50 -9.43 1.27
C LEU A 121 -8.17 -8.21 0.40
N GLY A 122 -6.95 -8.10 -0.10
CA GLY A 122 -6.56 -7.02 -0.98
C GLY A 122 -7.34 -7.03 -2.30
N ALA A 123 -7.55 -8.21 -2.89
CA ALA A 123 -8.37 -8.37 -4.09
C ALA A 123 -9.84 -7.98 -3.84
N THR A 124 -10.39 -8.35 -2.68
CA THR A 124 -11.74 -7.92 -2.27
C THR A 124 -11.82 -6.40 -2.14
N LEU A 125 -10.84 -5.76 -1.52
CA LEU A 125 -10.79 -4.31 -1.37
C LEU A 125 -10.66 -3.57 -2.70
N ASN A 126 -9.95 -4.13 -3.68
CA ASN A 126 -9.91 -3.57 -5.03
C ASN A 126 -11.32 -3.44 -5.65
N ASN A 127 -12.18 -4.45 -5.43
CA ASN A 127 -13.58 -4.40 -5.87
C ASN A 127 -14.42 -3.39 -5.07
N VAL A 128 -14.12 -3.20 -3.78
CA VAL A 128 -14.76 -2.14 -2.99
C VAL A 128 -14.43 -0.76 -3.57
N TYR A 129 -13.18 -0.51 -3.95
CA TYR A 129 -12.82 0.74 -4.65
C TYR A 129 -13.66 0.92 -5.91
N LEU A 130 -13.81 -0.11 -6.76
CA LEU A 130 -14.67 -0.03 -7.95
C LEU A 130 -16.15 0.27 -7.64
N SER A 131 -16.63 -0.14 -6.48
CA SER A 131 -18.03 0.07 -6.09
C SER A 131 -18.32 1.49 -5.59
N ILE A 132 -17.29 2.21 -5.12
CA ILE A 132 -17.43 3.55 -4.53
C ILE A 132 -16.89 4.68 -5.41
N LEU A 133 -16.01 4.36 -6.36
CA LEU A 133 -15.47 5.33 -7.30
C LEU A 133 -16.47 5.59 -8.44
N GLU A 134 -16.46 6.81 -8.97
CA GLU A 134 -17.32 7.26 -10.07
C GLU A 134 -16.51 7.99 -11.13
N GLY A 135 -17.05 8.09 -12.35
CA GLY A 135 -16.47 8.83 -13.46
C GLY A 135 -15.02 8.43 -13.78
N GLU A 136 -14.18 9.42 -14.04
CA GLU A 136 -12.77 9.22 -14.44
C GLU A 136 -11.94 8.46 -13.41
N GLU A 137 -12.23 8.62 -12.11
CA GLU A 137 -11.51 7.89 -11.05
C GLU A 137 -11.80 6.38 -11.14
N LYS A 138 -13.03 6.01 -11.45
CA LYS A 138 -13.42 4.61 -11.64
C LYS A 138 -12.78 4.00 -12.88
N GLU A 139 -12.82 4.73 -13.99
CA GLU A 139 -12.21 4.31 -15.26
C GLU A 139 -10.70 4.10 -15.07
N TYR A 140 -10.03 5.07 -14.45
CA TYR A 140 -8.60 4.96 -14.13
C TYR A 140 -8.29 3.75 -13.24
N TRP A 141 -9.11 3.48 -12.21
CA TRP A 141 -8.89 2.32 -11.35
C TRP A 141 -9.13 1.00 -12.09
N GLN A 142 -10.07 0.96 -13.03
CA GLN A 142 -10.27 -0.20 -13.92
C GLN A 142 -9.04 -0.44 -14.80
N GLU A 143 -8.45 0.62 -15.37
CA GLU A 143 -7.20 0.52 -16.12
C GLU A 143 -6.07 -0.05 -15.27
N VAL A 144 -5.88 0.49 -14.05
CA VAL A 144 -4.87 -0.01 -13.11
C VAL A 144 -5.08 -1.50 -12.87
N MET A 145 -6.28 -1.91 -12.49
CA MET A 145 -6.59 -3.31 -12.17
C MET A 145 -6.42 -4.27 -13.35
N SER A 146 -6.69 -3.80 -14.56
CA SER A 146 -6.61 -4.61 -15.78
C SER A 146 -5.24 -4.59 -16.46
N TRP A 147 -4.25 -3.95 -15.84
CA TRP A 147 -2.92 -3.87 -16.43
C TRP A 147 -2.33 -5.26 -16.67
N LYS A 148 -1.91 -5.53 -17.89
CA LYS A 148 -1.49 -6.86 -18.37
C LYS A 148 -0.38 -7.54 -17.54
N TYR A 149 0.36 -6.79 -16.75
CA TYR A 149 1.43 -7.32 -15.90
C TYR A 149 0.96 -7.68 -14.48
N PHE A 150 -0.27 -7.34 -14.11
CA PHE A 150 -0.85 -7.77 -12.84
C PHE A 150 -1.47 -9.16 -12.95
N HIS A 151 -1.00 -10.08 -12.12
CA HIS A 151 -1.47 -11.45 -12.02
C HIS A 151 -2.04 -11.68 -10.63
N TYR A 152 -3.35 -11.83 -10.53
CA TYR A 152 -4.03 -12.02 -9.26
C TYR A 152 -3.99 -13.47 -8.83
N ILE A 153 -3.52 -13.70 -7.59
CA ILE A 153 -3.41 -15.05 -7.01
C ILE A 153 -4.66 -15.34 -6.17
N ASN A 154 -5.43 -16.33 -6.59
CA ASN A 154 -6.72 -16.63 -5.97
C ASN A 154 -6.66 -17.80 -4.97
N SER A 155 -5.79 -18.80 -5.18
CA SER A 155 -5.67 -19.97 -4.33
C SER A 155 -4.38 -19.97 -3.48
N TYR A 156 -4.34 -20.82 -2.46
CA TYR A 156 -3.13 -21.05 -1.68
C TYR A 156 -2.08 -21.82 -2.49
N GLU A 157 -2.54 -22.74 -3.31
CA GLU A 157 -1.71 -23.56 -4.19
C GLU A 157 -0.98 -22.70 -5.22
N ASP A 158 -1.67 -21.72 -5.82
CA ASP A 158 -1.07 -20.75 -6.74
C ASP A 158 -0.04 -19.87 -6.02
N SER A 159 -0.34 -19.43 -4.79
CA SER A 159 0.60 -18.67 -3.96
C SER A 159 1.90 -19.45 -3.73
N MET A 160 1.79 -20.71 -3.34
CA MET A 160 2.94 -21.60 -3.17
C MET A 160 3.70 -21.83 -4.49
N SER A 161 2.97 -22.04 -5.59
CA SER A 161 3.58 -22.22 -6.92
C SER A 161 4.40 -21.00 -7.31
N VAL A 162 3.88 -19.78 -7.11
CA VAL A 162 4.60 -18.53 -7.40
C VAL A 162 5.81 -18.35 -6.47
N ALA A 163 5.67 -18.68 -5.18
CA ALA A 163 6.77 -18.60 -4.21
C ALA A 163 7.94 -19.52 -4.57
N LEU A 164 7.67 -20.69 -5.13
CA LEU A 164 8.67 -21.67 -5.52
C LEU A 164 9.41 -21.36 -6.83
N ARG A 165 8.94 -20.41 -7.64
CA ARG A 165 9.61 -19.99 -8.88
C ARG A 165 10.78 -19.05 -8.55
N LYS A 166 11.86 -19.60 -7.97
CA LYS A 166 13.02 -18.84 -7.46
C LYS A 166 13.82 -18.14 -8.57
N ASP A 167 13.82 -18.67 -9.79
CA ASP A 167 14.59 -18.15 -10.92
C ASP A 167 13.79 -17.15 -11.79
N GLU A 168 12.52 -16.95 -11.48
CA GLU A 168 11.68 -16.00 -12.20
C GLU A 168 11.93 -14.58 -11.70
N THR A 169 12.30 -13.67 -12.61
CA THR A 169 12.35 -12.24 -12.31
C THR A 169 10.93 -11.69 -12.23
N LYS A 170 10.52 -11.26 -11.06
CA LYS A 170 9.13 -10.85 -10.77
C LYS A 170 9.05 -9.83 -9.65
N ILE A 171 7.92 -9.17 -9.54
CA ILE A 171 7.51 -8.45 -8.33
C ILE A 171 6.38 -9.22 -7.68
N VAL A 172 6.39 -9.35 -6.38
CA VAL A 172 5.30 -9.93 -5.60
C VAL A 172 4.81 -8.91 -4.58
N LEU A 173 3.53 -8.52 -4.68
CA LEU A 173 2.84 -7.74 -3.65
C LEU A 173 2.03 -8.71 -2.79
N SER A 174 2.42 -8.90 -1.54
CA SER A 174 1.72 -9.85 -0.67
C SER A 174 1.46 -9.30 0.73
N SER A 175 0.37 -9.70 1.33
CA SER A 175 0.00 -9.34 2.70
C SER A 175 0.20 -10.52 3.68
N SER A 176 0.57 -10.25 4.92
CA SER A 176 0.58 -8.97 5.63
C SER A 176 1.88 -8.20 5.45
N GLY A 177 1.79 -6.86 5.60
CA GLY A 177 2.95 -5.97 5.50
C GLY A 177 3.98 -6.11 6.63
N MET A 178 3.70 -6.86 7.70
CA MET A 178 4.63 -7.17 8.80
C MET A 178 5.25 -8.56 8.68
N PHE A 179 4.98 -9.29 7.62
CA PHE A 179 5.51 -10.61 7.28
C PHE A 179 5.19 -11.75 8.27
N SER A 180 4.41 -11.49 9.31
CA SER A 180 4.13 -12.46 10.40
C SER A 180 2.91 -13.34 10.16
N GLY A 181 2.18 -13.15 9.08
CA GLY A 181 0.98 -13.93 8.78
C GLY A 181 0.49 -13.70 7.35
N GLY A 182 -0.51 -14.48 6.93
CA GLY A 182 -1.03 -14.44 5.58
C GLY A 182 -0.12 -15.11 4.55
N ARG A 183 -0.41 -14.89 3.27
CA ARG A 183 0.30 -15.54 2.16
C ARG A 183 1.74 -15.08 1.99
N VAL A 184 2.07 -13.86 2.47
CA VAL A 184 3.44 -13.33 2.43
C VAL A 184 4.46 -14.27 3.09
N VAL A 185 4.05 -15.06 4.08
CA VAL A 185 4.93 -16.02 4.78
C VAL A 185 5.50 -17.08 3.81
N ASN A 186 4.71 -17.50 2.81
CA ASN A 186 5.17 -18.44 1.79
C ASN A 186 6.30 -17.83 0.95
N HIS A 187 6.13 -16.58 0.57
CA HIS A 187 7.12 -15.84 -0.22
C HIS A 187 8.38 -15.52 0.59
N VAL A 188 8.25 -15.08 1.85
CA VAL A 188 9.40 -14.76 2.72
C VAL A 188 10.32 -15.97 2.86
N LYS A 189 9.78 -17.16 3.16
CA LYS A 189 10.58 -18.38 3.33
C LYS A 189 11.45 -18.68 2.11
N THR A 190 10.91 -18.50 0.91
CA THR A 190 11.66 -18.76 -0.32
C THR A 190 12.58 -17.61 -0.71
N THR A 191 12.22 -16.37 -0.37
CA THR A 191 12.99 -15.18 -0.70
C THR A 191 14.25 -15.03 0.14
N VAL A 192 14.18 -15.29 1.46
CA VAL A 192 15.36 -15.19 2.35
C VAL A 192 16.46 -16.19 2.00
N GLU A 193 16.12 -17.31 1.37
CA GLU A 193 17.06 -18.31 0.89
C GLU A 193 17.61 -18.01 -0.50
N ASN A 194 17.05 -17.04 -1.21
CA ASN A 194 17.39 -16.74 -2.60
C ASN A 194 18.29 -15.52 -2.70
N LYS A 195 19.55 -15.73 -3.12
CA LYS A 195 20.54 -14.66 -3.34
C LYS A 195 20.13 -13.67 -4.45
N ASN A 196 19.23 -14.10 -5.34
CA ASN A 196 18.71 -13.28 -6.44
C ASN A 196 17.31 -12.73 -6.11
N ALA A 197 17.05 -12.44 -4.84
CA ALA A 197 15.79 -11.85 -4.42
C ALA A 197 16.02 -10.76 -3.38
N THR A 198 15.09 -9.81 -3.36
CA THR A 198 15.12 -8.65 -2.45
C THR A 198 13.77 -8.53 -1.75
N ILE A 199 13.80 -8.24 -0.46
CA ILE A 199 12.61 -7.93 0.33
C ILE A 199 12.54 -6.42 0.53
N VAL A 200 11.39 -5.84 0.21
CA VAL A 200 11.08 -4.43 0.43
C VAL A 200 10.10 -4.30 1.58
N ILE A 201 10.51 -3.55 2.59
CA ILE A 201 9.68 -3.18 3.74
C ILE A 201 9.19 -1.76 3.53
N CYS A 202 7.90 -1.59 3.21
CA CYS A 202 7.29 -0.31 2.89
C CYS A 202 6.37 0.24 3.99
N GLY A 203 6.41 -0.35 5.18
CA GLY A 203 5.56 0.03 6.30
C GLY A 203 6.22 -0.23 7.65
N TYR A 204 5.58 0.29 8.70
CA TYR A 204 6.01 0.06 10.07
C TYR A 204 6.05 -1.45 10.39
N GLN A 205 7.08 -1.85 11.09
CA GLN A 205 7.24 -3.21 11.61
C GLN A 205 7.14 -3.18 13.14
N GLY A 206 6.15 -3.85 13.67
CA GLY A 206 5.95 -3.94 15.11
C GLY A 206 7.00 -4.85 15.76
N GLU A 207 7.38 -4.54 16.99
CA GLU A 207 8.25 -5.40 17.78
C GLU A 207 7.66 -6.84 17.89
N GLY A 208 8.49 -7.85 17.72
CA GLY A 208 8.07 -9.26 17.71
C GLY A 208 7.46 -9.75 16.39
N THR A 209 7.40 -8.91 15.35
CA THR A 209 7.01 -9.36 14.00
C THR A 209 8.21 -9.84 13.19
N VAL A 210 7.96 -10.64 12.15
CA VAL A 210 9.04 -11.18 11.28
C VAL A 210 9.77 -10.07 10.52
N GLY A 211 9.09 -8.97 10.21
CA GLY A 211 9.68 -7.85 9.49
C GLY A 211 10.50 -6.90 10.36
N HIS A 212 10.42 -7.02 11.69
CA HIS A 212 11.21 -6.24 12.64
C HIS A 212 12.60 -6.83 12.78
#